data_cbbfe70b1d58338d32beebac0f467fd2
#
_entry.id   cbbfe70b1d58338d32beebac0f467fd2
#
_cell.length_a   1.000
_cell.length_b   1.000
_cell.length_c   1.000
_cell.angle_alpha   90.00
_cell.angle_beta   90.00
_cell.angle_gamma   90.00
#
_symmetry.space_group_name_H-M   'P 1'
#
loop_
_entity.id
_entity.type
_entity.pdbx_description
1 polymer ?
#
loop_
_entity_poly.entity_id
_entity_poly.type
_entity_poly.pdbx_seq_one_letter_code
_entity_poly.pdbx_strand_id
1 'polypeptide(L)'
;MSMRAAVVVGLVALLCGVAGSLGGLQVGEVLDATRVVDETGATLWEGPGLGVRGARAGVLLGGNVLVHDAAQRDQLRAASGADAVDMESGTLARSGRLAGVVRAISDDASSAVEGLDTTIHADGRTNVPGLLRWIATQRGGAVHSIRGALRALKALEEAVAT
;
A
#
# COMPACT_ATOMS: atom_id res chain seq x y z
N MET A 1 23.94 -33.99 29.32
CA MET A 1 23.23 -33.79 28.01
C MET A 1 22.75 -32.32 27.96
N SER A 2 23.50 -31.47 27.26
CA SER A 2 23.23 -30.04 27.20
C SER A 2 22.19 -29.79 26.11
N MET A 3 20.99 -29.37 26.50
CA MET A 3 19.95 -28.88 25.61
C MET A 3 20.37 -27.49 25.10
N ARG A 4 20.90 -27.42 23.89
CA ARG A 4 21.13 -26.16 23.21
C ARG A 4 19.75 -25.59 22.85
N ALA A 5 19.31 -24.55 23.55
CA ALA A 5 18.17 -23.73 23.14
C ALA A 5 18.54 -23.06 21.82
N ALA A 6 17.92 -23.50 20.73
CA ALA A 6 18.01 -22.81 19.45
C ALA A 6 17.18 -21.52 19.59
N VAL A 7 17.85 -20.38 19.74
CA VAL A 7 17.20 -19.08 19.60
C VAL A 7 16.93 -18.87 18.11
N VAL A 8 15.69 -19.13 17.70
CA VAL A 8 15.22 -18.74 16.38
C VAL A 8 15.00 -17.23 16.43
N VAL A 9 15.96 -16.47 15.98
CA VAL A 9 15.77 -15.03 15.71
C VAL A 9 14.91 -14.95 14.46
N GLY A 10 13.59 -14.86 14.66
CA GLY A 10 12.65 -14.60 13.57
C GLY A 10 12.92 -13.21 13.00
N LEU A 11 13.26 -13.12 11.71
CA LEU A 11 13.36 -11.85 11.01
C LEU A 11 11.98 -11.21 10.95
N VAL A 12 11.77 -10.13 11.69
CA VAL A 12 10.54 -9.34 11.70
C VAL A 12 10.70 -8.21 10.70
N ALA A 13 9.71 -7.99 9.86
CA ALA A 13 9.78 -6.98 8.82
C ALA A 13 8.88 -5.78 9.13
N LEU A 14 9.47 -4.59 9.03
CA LEU A 14 8.75 -3.32 8.93
C LEU A 14 8.57 -2.99 7.46
N LEU A 15 7.36 -2.64 7.06
CA LEU A 15 7.04 -2.35 5.67
C LEU A 15 6.71 -0.87 5.51
N CYS A 16 7.56 -0.15 4.79
CA CYS A 16 7.35 1.25 4.43
C CYS A 16 7.19 1.38 2.92
N GLY A 17 6.25 2.20 2.46
CA GLY A 17 6.01 2.37 1.03
C GLY A 17 4.79 3.23 0.73
N VAL A 18 4.21 3.04 -0.45
CA VAL A 18 3.03 3.78 -0.91
C VAL A 18 1.80 2.86 -0.97
N ALA A 19 0.61 3.47 -0.94
CA ALA A 19 -0.67 2.78 -1.07
C ALA A 19 -1.68 3.68 -1.78
N GLY A 20 -2.68 3.08 -2.43
CA GLY A 20 -3.83 3.77 -2.96
C GLY A 20 -4.89 3.99 -1.87
N SER A 21 -5.49 5.18 -1.81
CA SER A 21 -6.62 5.45 -0.93
C SER A 21 -7.87 4.71 -1.41
N LEU A 22 -8.57 4.05 -0.50
CA LEU A 22 -9.93 3.53 -0.75
C LEU A 22 -11.02 4.53 -0.37
N GLY A 23 -10.64 5.63 0.29
CA GLY A 23 -11.51 6.75 0.64
C GLY A 23 -11.18 7.31 2.02
N GLY A 24 -11.34 8.63 2.16
CA GLY A 24 -11.09 9.35 3.41
C GLY A 24 -9.64 9.70 3.69
N LEU A 25 -8.68 9.21 2.91
CA LEU A 25 -7.29 9.63 2.91
C LEU A 25 -6.95 10.37 1.62
N GLN A 26 -6.18 11.46 1.73
CA GLN A 26 -5.73 12.28 0.60
C GLN A 26 -4.30 11.93 0.21
N VAL A 27 -3.95 12.25 -1.04
CA VAL A 27 -2.57 12.09 -1.53
C VAL A 27 -1.60 12.90 -0.67
N GLY A 28 -0.57 12.22 -0.16
CA GLY A 28 0.42 12.79 0.75
C GLY A 28 0.12 12.58 2.23
N GLU A 29 -1.06 12.08 2.61
CA GLU A 29 -1.28 11.61 3.99
C GLU A 29 -0.54 10.30 4.25
N VAL A 30 -0.22 10.05 5.50
CA VAL A 30 0.47 8.83 5.94
C VAL A 30 -0.48 7.98 6.77
N LEU A 31 -0.59 6.71 6.42
CA LEU A 31 -1.32 5.69 7.17
C LEU A 31 -0.32 4.87 7.99
N ASP A 32 -0.50 4.83 9.30
CA ASP A 32 0.14 3.89 10.22
C ASP A 32 -0.86 2.75 10.48
N ALA A 33 -0.66 1.62 9.79
CA ALA A 33 -1.65 0.56 9.82
C ALA A 33 -1.66 -0.16 11.17
N THR A 34 -2.82 -0.24 11.78
CA THR A 34 -3.07 -1.05 12.98
C THR A 34 -3.66 -2.41 12.65
N ARG A 35 -4.12 -2.60 11.42
CA ARG A 35 -4.66 -3.86 10.93
C ARG A 35 -4.43 -3.99 9.42
N VAL A 36 -4.06 -5.19 8.99
CA VAL A 36 -4.04 -5.60 7.58
C VAL A 36 -5.13 -6.63 7.36
N VAL A 37 -5.97 -6.41 6.36
CA VAL A 37 -7.09 -7.28 5.99
C VAL A 37 -6.97 -7.79 4.56
N ASP A 38 -7.70 -8.83 4.22
CA ASP A 38 -7.90 -9.24 2.82
C ASP A 38 -9.13 -8.57 2.19
N GLU A 39 -9.45 -8.92 0.96
CA GLU A 39 -10.54 -8.35 0.17
C GLU A 39 -11.94 -8.60 0.79
N THR A 40 -12.06 -9.58 1.69
CA THR A 40 -13.30 -9.91 2.42
C THR A 40 -13.40 -9.22 3.77
N GLY A 41 -12.34 -8.50 4.18
CA GLY A 41 -12.23 -7.89 5.50
C GLY A 41 -11.72 -8.84 6.59
N ALA A 42 -11.29 -10.06 6.23
CA ALA A 42 -10.69 -10.98 7.19
C ALA A 42 -9.31 -10.46 7.61
N THR A 43 -9.06 -10.42 8.92
CA THR A 43 -7.81 -9.91 9.48
C THR A 43 -6.64 -10.86 9.19
N LEU A 44 -5.61 -10.36 8.54
CA LEU A 44 -4.35 -11.04 8.26
C LEU A 44 -3.28 -10.72 9.30
N TRP A 45 -3.31 -9.49 9.83
CA TRP A 45 -2.40 -9.01 10.87
C TRP A 45 -3.06 -7.88 11.65
N GLU A 46 -2.74 -7.80 12.93
CA GLU A 46 -3.16 -6.71 13.82
C GLU A 46 -2.01 -6.34 14.77
N GLY A 47 -1.83 -5.05 15.03
CA GLY A 47 -0.79 -4.52 15.90
C GLY A 47 -1.08 -3.09 16.36
N PRO A 48 -0.28 -2.56 17.29
CA PRO A 48 -0.52 -1.23 17.90
C PRO A 48 -0.24 -0.06 16.93
N GLY A 49 0.27 -0.33 15.72
CA GLY A 49 0.89 0.67 14.87
C GLY A 49 2.32 1.01 15.34
N LEU A 50 3.01 1.84 14.58
CA LEU A 50 4.39 2.25 14.87
C LEU A 50 4.45 3.60 15.62
N GLY A 51 3.32 4.28 15.79
CA GLY A 51 3.26 5.58 16.47
C GLY A 51 3.89 6.72 15.67
N VAL A 52 3.85 6.62 14.35
CA VAL A 52 4.46 7.62 13.45
C VAL A 52 3.75 8.97 13.60
N ARG A 53 4.53 10.02 13.89
CA ARG A 53 3.98 11.35 14.12
C ARG A 53 3.28 11.88 12.87
N GLY A 54 2.06 12.38 13.04
CA GLY A 54 1.26 12.92 11.92
C GLY A 54 0.62 11.87 11.02
N ALA A 55 0.92 10.59 11.24
CA ALA A 55 0.23 9.51 10.55
C ALA A 55 -1.15 9.25 11.16
N ARG A 56 -2.06 8.82 10.32
CA ARG A 56 -3.40 8.37 10.72
C ARG A 56 -3.38 6.87 10.98
N ALA A 57 -3.84 6.46 12.15
CA ALA A 57 -4.07 5.05 12.43
C ALA A 57 -5.25 4.53 11.60
N GLY A 58 -5.14 3.33 11.02
CA GLY A 58 -6.22 2.78 10.21
C GLY A 58 -5.98 1.37 9.70
N VAL A 59 -6.82 0.97 8.74
CA VAL A 59 -6.87 -0.38 8.18
C VAL A 59 -6.32 -0.39 6.75
N LEU A 60 -5.45 -1.33 6.46
CA LEU A 60 -4.84 -1.52 5.14
C LEU A 60 -5.34 -2.81 4.51
N LEU A 61 -5.85 -2.75 3.30
CA LEU A 61 -6.13 -3.91 2.47
C LEU A 61 -4.84 -4.38 1.81
N GLY A 62 -4.38 -5.56 2.20
CA GLY A 62 -3.22 -6.21 1.63
C GLY A 62 -3.64 -7.27 0.60
N GLY A 63 -3.86 -6.87 -0.64
CA GLY A 63 -4.37 -7.74 -1.70
C GLY A 63 -3.69 -7.50 -3.03
N ASN A 64 -3.71 -8.50 -3.90
CA ASN A 64 -3.17 -8.38 -5.26
C ASN A 64 -4.21 -7.73 -6.21
N VAL A 65 -4.75 -6.59 -5.78
CA VAL A 65 -5.83 -5.88 -6.46
C VAL A 65 -5.31 -4.55 -7.00
N LEU A 66 -5.39 -4.40 -8.32
CA LEU A 66 -5.18 -3.12 -8.97
C LEU A 66 -6.53 -2.39 -9.04
N VAL A 67 -6.60 -1.21 -8.46
CA VAL A 67 -7.85 -0.43 -8.40
C VAL A 67 -7.91 0.53 -9.58
N HIS A 68 -8.91 0.35 -10.44
CA HIS A 68 -9.00 1.07 -11.72
C HIS A 68 -9.92 2.30 -11.66
N ASP A 69 -10.97 2.27 -10.84
CA ASP A 69 -11.98 3.32 -10.79
C ASP A 69 -12.55 3.56 -9.38
N ALA A 70 -13.35 4.61 -9.26
CA ALA A 70 -13.98 4.99 -8.00
C ALA A 70 -14.98 3.95 -7.50
N ALA A 71 -15.75 3.31 -8.40
CA ALA A 71 -16.74 2.32 -8.01
C ALA A 71 -16.09 1.07 -7.40
N GLN A 72 -14.96 0.62 -7.95
CA GLN A 72 -14.16 -0.47 -7.40
C GLN A 72 -13.57 -0.09 -6.03
N ARG A 73 -13.12 1.16 -5.84
CA ARG A 73 -12.67 1.66 -4.53
C ARG A 73 -13.77 1.56 -3.48
N ASP A 74 -14.95 2.03 -3.81
CA ASP A 74 -16.12 1.99 -2.92
C ASP A 74 -16.51 0.55 -2.56
N GLN A 75 -16.51 -0.36 -3.55
CA GLN A 75 -16.78 -1.78 -3.33
C GLN A 75 -15.75 -2.43 -2.41
N LEU A 76 -14.46 -2.23 -2.66
CA LEU A 76 -13.39 -2.76 -1.81
C LEU A 76 -13.46 -2.20 -0.40
N ARG A 77 -13.71 -0.89 -0.26
CA ARG A 77 -13.89 -0.27 1.04
C ARG A 77 -15.09 -0.86 1.79
N ALA A 78 -16.23 -1.00 1.12
CA ALA A 78 -17.44 -1.56 1.71
C ALA A 78 -17.25 -3.02 2.17
N ALA A 79 -16.52 -3.82 1.37
CA ALA A 79 -16.27 -5.23 1.66
C ALA A 79 -15.22 -5.43 2.75
N SER A 80 -14.13 -4.68 2.72
CA SER A 80 -12.97 -4.87 3.59
C SER A 80 -12.94 -3.98 4.83
N GLY A 81 -13.63 -2.84 4.79
CA GLY A 81 -13.54 -1.79 5.81
C GLY A 81 -12.18 -1.07 5.83
N ALA A 82 -11.36 -1.23 4.78
CA ALA A 82 -10.02 -0.66 4.73
C ALA A 82 -10.03 0.81 4.26
N ASP A 83 -9.03 1.57 4.72
CA ASP A 83 -8.80 2.97 4.34
C ASP A 83 -7.93 3.11 3.10
N ALA A 84 -7.01 2.15 2.89
CA ALA A 84 -6.08 2.12 1.77
C ALA A 84 -5.79 0.68 1.32
N VAL A 85 -5.17 0.54 0.14
CA VAL A 85 -4.81 -0.75 -0.46
C VAL A 85 -3.36 -0.76 -0.92
N ASP A 86 -2.66 -1.87 -0.70
CA ASP A 86 -1.35 -2.17 -1.27
C ASP A 86 -1.23 -3.63 -1.73
N MET A 87 -0.15 -3.95 -2.42
CA MET A 87 0.06 -5.28 -3.00
C MET A 87 1.03 -6.17 -2.21
N GLU A 88 1.72 -5.65 -1.20
CA GLU A 88 2.79 -6.38 -0.50
C GLU A 88 2.42 -6.79 0.94
N SER A 89 1.69 -5.94 1.65
CA SER A 89 1.44 -6.13 3.09
C SER A 89 0.68 -7.42 3.39
N GLY A 90 -0.25 -7.83 2.53
CA GLY A 90 -1.00 -9.07 2.70
C GLY A 90 -0.12 -10.32 2.65
N THR A 91 0.83 -10.37 1.72
CA THR A 91 1.78 -11.48 1.61
C THR A 91 2.66 -11.56 2.85
N LEU A 92 3.17 -10.41 3.32
CA LEU A 92 4.03 -10.36 4.49
C LEU A 92 3.25 -10.67 5.78
N ALA A 93 2.01 -10.20 5.90
CA ALA A 93 1.11 -10.51 7.01
C ALA A 93 0.88 -12.03 7.15
N ARG A 94 0.57 -12.70 6.04
CA ARG A 94 0.38 -14.16 6.00
C ARG A 94 1.64 -14.95 6.37
N SER A 95 2.82 -14.38 6.18
CA SER A 95 4.08 -15.03 6.58
C SER A 95 4.31 -15.04 8.10
N GLY A 96 3.51 -14.31 8.88
CA GLY A 96 3.68 -14.13 10.31
C GLY A 96 4.91 -13.28 10.70
N ARG A 97 5.51 -12.57 9.75
CA ARG A 97 6.75 -11.79 9.96
C ARG A 97 6.52 -10.27 9.95
N LEU A 98 5.29 -9.82 9.75
CA LEU A 98 4.97 -8.41 9.74
C LEU A 98 4.98 -7.85 11.16
N ALA A 99 5.80 -6.83 11.42
CA ALA A 99 5.85 -6.13 12.70
C ALA A 99 5.11 -4.79 12.67
N GLY A 100 5.02 -4.16 11.50
CA GLY A 100 4.30 -2.91 11.31
C GLY A 100 4.34 -2.46 9.86
N VAL A 101 3.36 -1.61 9.49
CA VAL A 101 3.22 -1.08 8.13
C VAL A 101 2.93 0.40 8.18
N VAL A 102 3.73 1.18 7.45
CA VAL A 102 3.46 2.61 7.19
C VAL A 102 3.36 2.82 5.69
N ARG A 103 2.29 3.50 5.27
CA ARG A 103 2.02 3.80 3.86
C ARG A 103 1.74 5.27 3.67
N ALA A 104 2.41 5.89 2.70
CA ALA A 104 2.03 7.20 2.21
C ALA A 104 1.06 7.04 1.04
N ILE A 105 0.02 7.84 1.02
CA ILE A 105 -1.01 7.77 -0.01
C ILE A 105 -0.50 8.41 -1.30
N SER A 106 -0.42 7.60 -2.37
CA SER A 106 0.07 8.02 -3.69
C SER A 106 -1.03 8.42 -4.66
N ASP A 107 -2.21 7.84 -4.49
CA ASP A 107 -3.37 8.05 -5.36
C ASP A 107 -4.68 7.93 -4.58
N ASP A 108 -5.69 8.61 -5.06
CA ASP A 108 -7.03 8.63 -4.52
C ASP A 108 -8.08 8.49 -5.64
N ALA A 109 -9.37 8.59 -5.31
CA ALA A 109 -10.45 8.46 -6.27
C ALA A 109 -10.43 9.52 -7.40
N SER A 110 -9.73 10.66 -7.19
CA SER A 110 -9.56 11.69 -8.22
C SER A 110 -8.40 11.40 -9.17
N SER A 111 -7.55 10.45 -8.80
CA SER A 111 -6.32 10.07 -9.50
C SER A 111 -6.47 8.75 -10.26
N ALA A 112 -7.69 8.37 -10.65
CA ALA A 112 -7.96 7.13 -11.37
C ALA A 112 -7.04 7.01 -12.60
N VAL A 113 -6.16 6.03 -12.56
CA VAL A 113 -5.13 5.81 -13.57
C VAL A 113 -5.69 4.84 -14.60
N GLU A 114 -6.39 5.37 -15.62
CA GLU A 114 -6.86 4.56 -16.74
C GLU A 114 -5.67 4.01 -17.54
N GLY A 115 -5.68 2.71 -17.85
CA GLY A 115 -4.75 2.06 -18.78
C GLY A 115 -3.42 1.58 -18.18
N LEU A 116 -3.29 1.50 -16.85
CA LEU A 116 -2.10 0.93 -16.21
C LEU A 116 -2.01 -0.60 -16.40
N ASP A 117 -3.13 -1.26 -16.62
CA ASP A 117 -3.27 -2.68 -16.92
C ASP A 117 -2.46 -3.13 -18.15
N THR A 118 -2.26 -2.23 -19.13
CA THR A 118 -1.43 -2.49 -20.33
C THR A 118 0.07 -2.48 -20.04
N THR A 119 0.49 -2.07 -18.85
CA THR A 119 1.92 -1.94 -18.48
C THR A 119 2.44 -3.10 -17.65
N ILE A 120 1.56 -4.01 -17.24
CA ILE A 120 1.92 -5.21 -16.47
C ILE A 120 1.59 -6.45 -17.30
N HIS A 121 2.59 -7.34 -17.48
CA HIS A 121 2.36 -8.65 -18.11
C HIS A 121 1.57 -9.58 -17.18
N ALA A 122 0.90 -10.58 -17.75
CA ALA A 122 0.15 -11.59 -16.99
C ALA A 122 1.02 -12.40 -16.00
N ASP A 123 2.35 -12.35 -16.14
CA ASP A 123 3.34 -12.94 -15.24
C ASP A 123 3.79 -11.98 -14.11
N GLY A 124 3.17 -10.79 -13.99
CA GLY A 124 3.48 -9.78 -12.97
C GLY A 124 4.73 -8.94 -13.27
N ARG A 125 5.37 -9.12 -14.44
CA ARG A 125 6.53 -8.31 -14.82
C ARG A 125 6.10 -6.99 -15.42
N THR A 126 6.82 -5.92 -15.07
CA THR A 126 6.57 -4.58 -15.63
C THR A 126 7.02 -4.53 -17.08
N ASN A 127 6.10 -4.20 -17.98
CA ASN A 127 6.40 -3.88 -19.37
C ASN A 127 6.98 -2.46 -19.44
N VAL A 128 8.30 -2.33 -19.28
CA VAL A 128 8.98 -1.03 -19.25
C VAL A 128 8.71 -0.18 -20.51
N PRO A 129 8.75 -0.73 -21.77
CA PRO A 129 8.35 0.02 -22.96
C PRO A 129 6.88 0.46 -22.92
N GLY A 130 5.98 -0.41 -22.43
CA GLY A 130 4.56 -0.09 -22.25
C GLY A 130 4.36 1.02 -21.23
N LEU A 131 5.07 0.96 -20.10
CA LEU A 131 5.04 1.98 -19.07
C LEU A 131 5.54 3.34 -19.57
N LEU A 132 6.66 3.37 -20.28
CA LEU A 132 7.19 4.61 -20.88
C LEU A 132 6.25 5.20 -21.93
N ARG A 133 5.64 4.36 -22.77
CA ARG A 133 4.64 4.79 -23.76
C ARG A 133 3.39 5.34 -23.06
N TRP A 134 2.92 4.66 -22.01
CA TRP A 134 1.78 5.09 -21.20
C TRP A 134 2.07 6.46 -20.56
N ILE A 135 3.23 6.64 -19.91
CA ILE A 135 3.67 7.93 -19.35
C ILE A 135 3.68 9.04 -20.42
N ALA A 136 4.15 8.73 -21.63
CA ALA A 136 4.23 9.70 -22.72
C ALA A 136 2.85 10.08 -23.32
N THR A 137 1.87 9.19 -23.24
CA THR A 137 0.51 9.41 -23.79
C THR A 137 -0.46 10.07 -22.82
N GLN A 138 -0.21 9.99 -21.52
CA GLN A 138 -1.04 10.57 -20.47
C GLN A 138 -0.79 12.07 -20.31
N ARG A 139 -1.44 12.88 -21.16
CA ARG A 139 -1.36 14.36 -21.12
C ARG A 139 -2.09 14.93 -19.89
N GLY A 140 -1.56 14.74 -18.70
CA GLY A 140 -2.11 15.29 -17.45
C GLY A 140 -2.19 14.27 -16.30
N GLY A 141 -2.68 13.06 -16.51
CA GLY A 141 -2.81 12.04 -15.48
C GLY A 141 -1.47 11.54 -14.94
N ALA A 142 -0.49 11.28 -15.82
CA ALA A 142 0.84 10.84 -15.42
C ALA A 142 1.58 11.87 -14.55
N VAL A 143 1.44 13.16 -14.87
CA VAL A 143 2.04 14.25 -14.07
C VAL A 143 1.39 14.31 -12.68
N HIS A 144 0.09 14.06 -12.59
CA HIS A 144 -0.62 14.01 -11.30
C HIS A 144 -0.16 12.83 -10.45
N SER A 145 -0.09 11.63 -11.04
CA SER A 145 0.37 10.41 -10.36
C SER A 145 1.83 10.49 -9.92
N ILE A 146 2.73 11.04 -10.77
CA ILE A 146 4.14 11.27 -10.41
C ILE A 146 4.25 12.28 -9.27
N ARG A 147 3.50 13.38 -9.32
CA ARG A 147 3.46 14.36 -8.23
C ARG A 147 2.88 13.76 -6.95
N GLY A 148 1.86 12.91 -7.06
CA GLY A 148 1.29 12.15 -5.95
C GLY A 148 2.34 11.24 -5.30
N ALA A 149 3.02 10.43 -6.10
CA ALA A 149 4.08 9.55 -5.62
C ALA A 149 5.24 10.32 -4.96
N LEU A 150 5.66 11.46 -5.54
CA LEU A 150 6.72 12.30 -4.95
C LEU A 150 6.28 12.95 -3.63
N ARG A 151 5.02 13.40 -3.53
CA ARG A 151 4.47 13.90 -2.26
C ARG A 151 4.39 12.81 -1.21
N ALA A 152 3.94 11.62 -1.59
CA ALA A 152 3.86 10.47 -0.71
C ALA A 152 5.25 10.06 -0.19
N LEU A 153 6.26 9.98 -1.06
CA LEU A 153 7.63 9.67 -0.66
C LEU A 153 8.20 10.72 0.29
N LYS A 154 7.96 12.00 0.02
CA LYS A 154 8.39 13.09 0.90
C LYS A 154 7.69 13.01 2.27
N ALA A 155 6.38 12.77 2.30
CA ALA A 155 5.63 12.61 3.54
C ALA A 155 6.13 11.41 4.35
N LEU A 156 6.46 10.30 3.69
CA LEU A 156 7.03 9.12 4.33
C LEU A 156 8.42 9.42 4.91
N GLU A 157 9.28 10.11 4.16
CA GLU A 157 10.61 10.51 4.63
C GLU A 157 10.52 11.41 5.88
N GLU A 158 9.64 12.41 5.86
CA GLU A 158 9.39 13.30 7.00
C GLU A 158 8.82 12.55 8.22
N ALA A 159 7.95 11.56 7.99
CA ALA A 159 7.33 10.77 9.05
C ALA A 159 8.30 9.78 9.72
N VAL A 160 9.25 9.23 8.96
CA VAL A 160 10.24 8.24 9.46
C VAL A 160 11.48 8.92 10.05
N ALA A 161 11.80 10.17 9.66
CA ALA A 161 12.96 10.91 10.16
C ALA A 161 12.79 11.51 11.58
N THR A 162 11.61 11.36 12.19
CA THR A 162 11.27 11.91 13.51
C THR A 162 11.24 10.86 14.60
#